data_b4ecacda4b5efc2d99a2a2a4b7630707
#
_entry.id   b4ecacda4b5efc2d99a2a2a4b7630707
#
_cell.length_a   1.000
_cell.length_b   1.000
_cell.length_c   1.000
_cell.angle_alpha   90.00
_cell.angle_beta   90.00
_cell.angle_gamma   90.00
#
_symmetry.space_group_name_H-M   'P 1'
#
loop_
_entity.id
_entity.type
_entity.pdbx_description
1 polymer ?
#
loop_
_entity_poly.entity_id
_entity_poly.type
_entity_poly.pdbx_seq_one_letter_code
_entity_poly.pdbx_strand_id
1 'polypeptide(L)'
;MTKPLVSFRNAGKIYNNGTVALAGLGLDVRGSELLTLLGPSGCGKSTILRLIAGLDNVSSGTLTRDFEPDHASIGFVFQDSTLMPWASVFDNVFLPLRLRGRARNEANPAVNEALALVGLASSGRAFPRELSGGMRMRASIARALVLRPLVLLMDEPFAALDEITRFKLNDDLLDLQRELGTTIVFVTHSVFESVYLSTRIAVMAARPGRVADEIAIDAPSPRGRDFRMSSVYAHYCAEVSRALQGAMEEHPA
;
A
#
# COMPACT_ATOMS: atom_id res chain seq x y z
N MET A 1 -16.67 2.78 -18.83
CA MET A 1 -15.70 3.01 -17.72
C MET A 1 -16.24 2.33 -16.48
N THR A 2 -15.50 1.45 -15.86
CA THR A 2 -15.89 0.79 -14.60
C THR A 2 -15.92 1.83 -13.47
N LYS A 3 -16.94 1.76 -12.59
CA LYS A 3 -17.06 2.62 -11.40
C LYS A 3 -15.81 2.47 -10.52
N PRO A 4 -15.20 3.57 -10.05
CA PRO A 4 -14.05 3.48 -9.15
C PRO A 4 -14.46 2.89 -7.80
N LEU A 5 -13.55 2.12 -7.20
CA LEU A 5 -13.75 1.54 -5.87
C LEU A 5 -13.69 2.61 -4.76
N VAL A 6 -12.82 3.61 -4.94
CA VAL A 6 -12.72 4.81 -4.09
C VAL A 6 -12.61 6.04 -4.98
N SER A 7 -13.28 7.13 -4.60
CA SER A 7 -13.22 8.37 -5.36
C SER A 7 -13.16 9.59 -4.45
N PHE A 8 -12.14 10.40 -4.63
CA PHE A 8 -12.01 11.73 -4.04
C PHE A 8 -12.42 12.80 -5.06
N ARG A 9 -13.27 13.75 -4.65
CA ARG A 9 -13.69 14.89 -5.46
C ARG A 9 -13.51 16.18 -4.69
N ASN A 10 -12.56 16.98 -5.13
CA ASN A 10 -12.17 18.24 -4.49
C ASN A 10 -11.98 18.12 -2.98
N ALA A 11 -11.40 16.99 -2.55
CA ALA A 11 -11.32 16.64 -1.15
C ALA A 11 -10.19 17.42 -0.45
N GLY A 12 -10.50 17.93 0.73
CA GLY A 12 -9.54 18.61 1.60
C GLY A 12 -9.50 17.97 2.98
N LYS A 13 -8.32 18.07 3.63
CA LYS A 13 -8.12 17.64 5.02
C LYS A 13 -7.33 18.67 5.79
N ILE A 14 -7.96 19.18 6.86
CA ILE A 14 -7.34 20.07 7.83
C ILE A 14 -7.38 19.37 9.19
N TYR A 15 -6.24 19.29 9.87
CA TYR A 15 -6.13 18.73 11.20
C TYR A 15 -6.47 19.78 12.27
N ASN A 16 -6.78 19.34 13.49
CA ASN A 16 -7.17 20.22 14.61
C ASN A 16 -6.10 21.27 14.98
N ASN A 17 -4.84 21.00 14.64
CA ASN A 17 -3.72 21.95 14.84
C ASN A 17 -3.61 22.98 13.69
N GLY A 18 -4.57 23.06 12.78
CA GLY A 18 -4.57 23.98 11.64
C GLY A 18 -3.75 23.50 10.43
N THR A 19 -3.08 22.35 10.49
CA THR A 19 -2.29 21.84 9.36
C THR A 19 -3.20 21.43 8.21
N VAL A 20 -3.03 22.07 7.06
CA VAL A 20 -3.71 21.69 5.79
C VAL A 20 -2.93 20.55 5.15
N ALA A 21 -3.37 19.33 5.36
CA ALA A 21 -2.71 18.14 4.81
C ALA A 21 -3.04 17.91 3.33
N LEU A 22 -4.31 18.16 2.94
CA LEU A 22 -4.79 17.98 1.57
C LEU A 22 -5.69 19.15 1.19
N ALA A 23 -5.60 19.59 -0.08
CA ALA A 23 -6.53 20.57 -0.64
C ALA A 23 -6.83 20.25 -2.11
N GLY A 24 -8.11 20.23 -2.46
CA GLY A 24 -8.56 20.03 -3.83
C GLY A 24 -8.19 18.67 -4.41
N LEU A 25 -8.04 17.63 -3.57
CA LEU A 25 -7.66 16.29 -4.03
C LEU A 25 -8.74 15.70 -4.94
N GLY A 26 -8.35 15.39 -6.19
CA GLY A 26 -9.09 14.54 -7.12
C GLY A 26 -8.30 13.26 -7.33
N LEU A 27 -8.85 12.10 -7.00
CA LEU A 27 -8.19 10.81 -7.18
C LEU A 27 -9.23 9.70 -7.24
N ASP A 28 -9.09 8.81 -8.22
CA ASP A 28 -9.87 7.58 -8.29
C ASP A 28 -8.97 6.37 -8.03
N VAL A 29 -9.44 5.42 -7.22
CA VAL A 29 -8.86 4.09 -7.07
C VAL A 29 -9.76 3.09 -7.77
N ARG A 30 -9.22 2.36 -8.74
CA ARG A 30 -9.97 1.38 -9.53
C ARG A 30 -9.83 -0.01 -8.94
N GLY A 31 -10.83 -0.86 -9.19
CA GLY A 31 -10.74 -2.26 -8.75
C GLY A 31 -9.58 -3.00 -9.41
N SER A 32 -8.91 -3.87 -8.65
CA SER A 32 -7.80 -4.72 -9.08
C SER A 32 -6.58 -3.98 -9.66
N GLU A 33 -6.46 -2.65 -9.44
CA GLU A 33 -5.23 -1.93 -9.81
C GLU A 33 -4.19 -1.96 -8.68
N LEU A 34 -2.93 -1.76 -9.03
CA LEU A 34 -1.89 -1.34 -8.11
C LEU A 34 -1.60 0.14 -8.39
N LEU A 35 -2.19 1.00 -7.56
CA LEU A 35 -1.97 2.45 -7.59
C LEU A 35 -0.86 2.82 -6.62
N THR A 36 0.18 3.50 -7.10
CA THR A 36 1.18 4.08 -6.21
C THR A 36 0.95 5.58 -6.02
N LEU A 37 1.00 6.02 -4.76
CA LEU A 37 1.11 7.42 -4.39
C LEU A 37 2.60 7.74 -4.18
N LEU A 38 3.18 8.50 -5.10
CA LEU A 38 4.58 8.88 -5.08
C LEU A 38 4.73 10.37 -4.74
N GLY A 39 5.63 10.71 -3.85
CA GLY A 39 5.87 12.12 -3.52
C GLY A 39 6.75 12.30 -2.29
N PRO A 40 7.18 13.55 -2.00
CA PRO A 40 8.04 13.85 -0.87
C PRO A 40 7.35 13.58 0.47
N SER A 41 8.16 13.52 1.54
CA SER A 41 7.62 13.40 2.90
C SER A 41 6.72 14.59 3.24
N GLY A 42 5.60 14.31 3.92
CA GLY A 42 4.64 15.35 4.31
C GLY A 42 3.68 15.84 3.23
N CYS A 43 3.67 15.25 2.01
CA CYS A 43 2.71 15.62 0.96
C CYS A 43 1.31 14.98 1.11
N GLY A 44 0.99 14.36 2.24
CA GLY A 44 -0.35 13.86 2.53
C GLY A 44 -0.65 12.42 2.13
N LYS A 45 0.33 11.61 1.67
CA LYS A 45 0.13 10.21 1.24
C LYS A 45 -0.51 9.35 2.33
N SER A 46 0.06 9.35 3.53
CA SER A 46 -0.50 8.61 4.68
C SER A 46 -1.88 9.14 5.09
N THR A 47 -2.14 10.45 4.90
CA THR A 47 -3.47 11.02 5.12
C THR A 47 -4.49 10.43 4.14
N ILE A 48 -4.14 10.29 2.86
CA ILE A 48 -5.00 9.65 1.85
C ILE A 48 -5.31 8.21 2.27
N LEU A 49 -4.30 7.42 2.68
CA LEU A 49 -4.53 6.04 3.15
C LEU A 49 -5.47 6.00 4.35
N ARG A 50 -5.28 6.89 5.35
CA ARG A 50 -6.16 6.97 6.54
C ARG A 50 -7.59 7.34 6.17
N LEU A 51 -7.77 8.25 5.21
CA LEU A 51 -9.10 8.60 4.68
C LEU A 51 -9.74 7.41 3.99
N ILE A 52 -9.02 6.67 3.12
CA ILE A 52 -9.54 5.46 2.46
C ILE A 52 -9.93 4.42 3.52
N ALA A 53 -9.13 4.24 4.55
CA ALA A 53 -9.37 3.28 5.64
C ALA A 53 -10.54 3.66 6.57
N GLY A 54 -11.14 4.86 6.41
CA GLY A 54 -12.17 5.32 7.34
C GLY A 54 -11.66 5.68 8.74
N LEU A 55 -10.33 5.76 8.91
CA LEU A 55 -9.68 6.18 10.16
C LEU A 55 -9.72 7.69 10.37
N ASP A 56 -10.12 8.42 9.33
CA ASP A 56 -10.24 9.87 9.34
C ASP A 56 -11.33 10.29 8.32
N ASN A 57 -11.78 11.55 8.41
CA ASN A 57 -12.79 12.12 7.52
C ASN A 57 -12.22 13.32 6.76
N VAL A 58 -12.73 13.56 5.56
CA VAL A 58 -12.44 14.79 4.81
C VAL A 58 -13.01 16.01 5.54
N SER A 59 -12.31 17.14 5.47
CA SER A 59 -12.78 18.43 6.02
C SER A 59 -13.63 19.20 5.01
N SER A 60 -13.42 18.94 3.70
CA SER A 60 -14.18 19.54 2.59
C SER A 60 -14.19 18.61 1.38
N GLY A 61 -15.06 18.85 0.43
CA GLY A 61 -15.25 18.00 -0.74
C GLY A 61 -15.91 16.68 -0.39
N THR A 62 -15.70 15.63 -1.21
CA THR A 62 -16.33 14.32 -1.01
C THR A 62 -15.34 13.18 -1.16
N LEU A 63 -15.56 12.13 -0.36
CA LEU A 63 -14.92 10.83 -0.48
C LEU A 63 -16.02 9.77 -0.56
N THR A 64 -16.09 9.06 -1.67
CA THR A 64 -17.02 7.94 -1.85
C THR A 64 -16.24 6.63 -1.93
N ARG A 65 -16.83 5.57 -1.37
CA ARG A 65 -16.34 4.20 -1.44
C ARG A 65 -17.46 3.31 -1.97
N ASP A 66 -17.11 2.35 -2.80
CA ASP A 66 -18.05 1.34 -3.29
C ASP A 66 -18.08 0.10 -2.37
N PHE A 67 -17.73 0.30 -1.11
CA PHE A 67 -17.73 -0.68 -0.02
C PHE A 67 -17.78 0.02 1.34
N GLU A 68 -18.21 -0.69 2.38
CA GLU A 68 -18.08 -0.21 3.74
C GLU A 68 -16.62 -0.37 4.23
N PRO A 69 -16.00 0.69 4.77
CA PRO A 69 -14.62 0.65 5.25
C PRO A 69 -14.54 -0.06 6.61
N ASP A 70 -14.72 -1.37 6.60
CA ASP A 70 -14.56 -2.23 7.77
C ASP A 70 -13.25 -3.01 7.73
N HIS A 71 -12.94 -3.73 8.82
CA HIS A 71 -11.73 -4.56 8.93
C HIS A 71 -11.71 -5.78 7.98
N ALA A 72 -12.81 -6.09 7.28
CA ALA A 72 -12.81 -7.15 6.28
C ALA A 72 -12.50 -6.62 4.90
N SER A 73 -12.95 -5.40 4.60
CA SER A 73 -12.80 -4.78 3.29
C SER A 73 -11.43 -4.16 3.09
N ILE A 74 -10.73 -3.82 4.20
CA ILE A 74 -9.44 -3.10 4.15
C ILE A 74 -8.37 -3.85 4.95
N GLY A 75 -7.27 -4.18 4.27
CA GLY A 75 -6.00 -4.54 4.91
C GLY A 75 -5.09 -3.31 5.00
N PHE A 76 -4.39 -3.13 6.12
CA PHE A 76 -3.45 -2.03 6.29
C PHE A 76 -2.08 -2.55 6.73
N VAL A 77 -1.04 -2.16 5.97
CA VAL A 77 0.36 -2.47 6.26
C VAL A 77 1.09 -1.14 6.49
N PHE A 78 1.66 -0.99 7.68
CA PHE A 78 2.41 0.20 8.08
C PHE A 78 3.90 0.05 7.73
N GLN A 79 4.63 1.16 7.75
CA GLN A 79 6.07 1.22 7.56
C GLN A 79 6.80 0.31 8.56
N ASP A 80 6.41 0.37 9.83
CA ASP A 80 6.81 -0.61 10.83
C ASP A 80 5.85 -1.80 10.79
N SER A 81 6.37 -3.01 10.94
CA SER A 81 5.56 -4.25 10.87
C SER A 81 4.48 -4.33 11.94
N THR A 82 4.59 -3.54 13.02
CA THR A 82 3.63 -3.44 14.14
C THR A 82 3.15 -4.79 14.68
N LEU A 83 4.02 -5.81 14.65
CA LEU A 83 3.72 -7.12 15.20
C LEU A 83 3.75 -7.06 16.73
N MET A 84 2.83 -7.77 17.37
CA MET A 84 2.83 -7.96 18.82
C MET A 84 4.07 -8.79 19.23
N PRO A 85 5.03 -8.23 19.97
CA PRO A 85 6.33 -8.89 20.22
C PRO A 85 6.21 -10.12 21.13
N TRP A 86 5.13 -10.21 21.91
CA TRP A 86 4.84 -11.33 22.81
C TRP A 86 4.01 -12.45 22.17
N ALA A 87 3.53 -12.26 20.94
CA ALA A 87 2.73 -13.22 20.22
C ALA A 87 3.55 -13.87 19.10
N SER A 88 3.25 -15.15 18.81
CA SER A 88 3.85 -15.86 17.69
C SER A 88 3.44 -15.20 16.35
N VAL A 89 4.13 -15.54 15.27
CA VAL A 89 3.75 -15.14 13.90
C VAL A 89 2.33 -15.59 13.59
N PHE A 90 1.99 -16.84 13.94
CA PHE A 90 0.63 -17.36 13.79
C PHE A 90 -0.39 -16.50 14.54
N ASP A 91 -0.12 -16.17 15.81
CA ASP A 91 -1.06 -15.38 16.63
C ASP A 91 -1.19 -13.92 16.15
N ASN A 92 -0.12 -13.35 15.59
CA ASN A 92 -0.18 -12.06 14.94
C ASN A 92 -1.09 -12.08 13.71
N VAL A 93 -0.97 -13.10 12.86
CA VAL A 93 -1.82 -13.25 11.66
C VAL A 93 -3.25 -13.64 12.02
N PHE A 94 -3.44 -14.42 13.10
CA PHE A 94 -4.75 -14.79 13.62
C PHE A 94 -5.54 -13.62 14.22
N LEU A 95 -4.86 -12.58 14.69
CA LEU A 95 -5.49 -11.47 15.43
C LEU A 95 -6.75 -10.89 14.76
N PRO A 96 -6.77 -10.56 13.46
CA PRO A 96 -7.97 -10.00 12.81
C PRO A 96 -9.18 -10.97 12.85
N LEU A 97 -8.93 -12.26 12.68
CA LEU A 97 -9.97 -13.29 12.77
C LEU A 97 -10.49 -13.45 14.21
N ARG A 98 -9.58 -13.41 15.21
CA ARG A 98 -9.93 -13.45 16.63
C ARG A 98 -10.81 -12.26 17.03
N LEU A 99 -10.50 -11.05 16.55
CA LEU A 99 -11.30 -9.85 16.82
C LEU A 99 -12.72 -9.95 16.23
N ARG A 100 -12.91 -10.82 15.24
CA ARG A 100 -14.22 -11.16 14.64
C ARG A 100 -14.88 -12.37 15.33
N GLY A 101 -14.38 -12.80 16.47
CA GLY A 101 -14.95 -13.90 17.24
C GLY A 101 -14.69 -15.31 16.67
N ARG A 102 -13.79 -15.46 15.67
CA ARG A 102 -13.47 -16.78 15.12
C ARG A 102 -12.66 -17.59 16.13
N ALA A 103 -13.03 -18.83 16.33
CA ALA A 103 -12.27 -19.76 17.15
C ALA A 103 -10.95 -20.13 16.45
N ARG A 104 -9.90 -20.40 17.24
CA ARG A 104 -8.56 -20.69 16.70
C ARG A 104 -8.54 -21.89 15.74
N ASN A 105 -9.24 -22.97 16.09
CA ASN A 105 -9.35 -24.17 15.27
C ASN A 105 -10.02 -23.90 13.91
N GLU A 106 -11.03 -23.05 13.88
CA GLU A 106 -11.72 -22.64 12.64
C GLU A 106 -10.85 -21.72 11.77
N ALA A 107 -10.02 -20.89 12.40
CA ALA A 107 -9.15 -19.92 11.74
C ALA A 107 -7.85 -20.54 11.18
N ASN A 108 -7.43 -21.71 11.68
CA ASN A 108 -6.19 -22.38 11.30
C ASN A 108 -5.97 -22.48 9.77
N PRO A 109 -6.94 -22.90 8.94
CA PRO A 109 -6.73 -22.99 7.50
C PRO A 109 -6.41 -21.63 6.88
N ALA A 110 -7.18 -20.58 7.22
CA ALA A 110 -7.00 -19.24 6.68
C ALA A 110 -5.67 -18.60 7.09
N VAL A 111 -5.25 -18.80 8.36
CA VAL A 111 -3.95 -18.30 8.84
C VAL A 111 -2.80 -19.01 8.14
N ASN A 112 -2.86 -20.34 7.98
CA ASN A 112 -1.82 -21.11 7.31
C ASN A 112 -1.74 -20.76 5.82
N GLU A 113 -2.87 -20.54 5.17
CA GLU A 113 -2.93 -20.04 3.79
C GLU A 113 -2.26 -18.67 3.66
N ALA A 114 -2.63 -17.71 4.52
CA ALA A 114 -2.03 -16.38 4.53
C ALA A 114 -0.51 -16.42 4.77
N LEU A 115 -0.03 -17.31 5.65
CA LEU A 115 1.39 -17.53 5.89
C LEU A 115 2.09 -18.18 4.68
N ALA A 116 1.43 -19.10 4.00
CA ALA A 116 1.97 -19.73 2.78
C ALA A 116 2.12 -18.72 1.64
N LEU A 117 1.11 -17.87 1.42
CA LEU A 117 1.12 -16.80 0.42
C LEU A 117 2.34 -15.86 0.55
N VAL A 118 2.80 -15.61 1.77
CA VAL A 118 3.97 -14.75 2.01
C VAL A 118 5.27 -15.55 2.24
N GLY A 119 5.28 -16.86 2.03
CA GLY A 119 6.45 -17.72 2.19
C GLY A 119 6.90 -17.93 3.65
N LEU A 120 5.98 -17.85 4.61
CA LEU A 120 6.23 -18.03 6.06
C LEU A 120 5.55 -19.28 6.66
N ALA A 121 5.15 -20.25 5.85
CA ALA A 121 4.45 -21.46 6.30
C ALA A 121 5.17 -22.21 7.45
N SER A 122 6.51 -22.27 7.42
CA SER A 122 7.33 -22.91 8.46
C SER A 122 7.58 -22.04 9.70
N SER A 123 7.26 -20.74 9.63
CA SER A 123 7.65 -19.76 10.66
C SER A 123 6.51 -19.41 11.63
N GLY A 124 5.38 -20.10 11.56
CA GLY A 124 4.18 -19.77 12.37
C GLY A 124 4.40 -19.78 13.87
N ARG A 125 5.33 -20.60 14.39
CA ARG A 125 5.66 -20.67 15.82
C ARG A 125 6.71 -19.67 16.29
N ALA A 126 7.45 -19.05 15.37
CA ALA A 126 8.48 -18.07 15.69
C ALA A 126 7.88 -16.79 16.29
N PHE A 127 8.66 -16.07 17.07
CA PHE A 127 8.31 -14.74 17.59
C PHE A 127 8.93 -13.64 16.72
N PRO A 128 8.40 -12.41 16.72
CA PRO A 128 8.93 -11.31 15.91
C PRO A 128 10.43 -11.04 16.09
N ARG A 129 10.97 -11.25 17.30
CA ARG A 129 12.41 -11.10 17.61
C ARG A 129 13.30 -12.12 16.91
N GLU A 130 12.74 -13.23 16.46
CA GLU A 130 13.46 -14.33 15.79
C GLU A 130 13.45 -14.18 14.26
N LEU A 131 12.76 -13.14 13.75
CA LEU A 131 12.59 -12.88 12.33
C LEU A 131 13.52 -11.78 11.83
N SER A 132 13.97 -11.90 10.56
CA SER A 132 14.58 -10.77 9.84
C SER A 132 13.56 -9.65 9.59
N GLY A 133 14.03 -8.44 9.21
CA GLY A 133 13.16 -7.32 8.86
C GLY A 133 12.15 -7.67 7.76
N GLY A 134 12.63 -8.31 6.68
CA GLY A 134 11.77 -8.77 5.59
C GLY A 134 10.74 -9.82 6.04
N MET A 135 11.12 -10.76 6.91
CA MET A 135 10.17 -11.75 7.45
C MET A 135 9.11 -11.09 8.33
N ARG A 136 9.48 -10.09 9.14
CA ARG A 136 8.50 -9.32 9.92
C ARG A 136 7.52 -8.60 9.02
N MET A 137 8.01 -8.00 7.94
CA MET A 137 7.14 -7.32 6.97
C MET A 137 6.20 -8.31 6.27
N ARG A 138 6.67 -9.48 5.85
CA ARG A 138 5.84 -10.55 5.30
C ARG A 138 4.74 -10.99 6.28
N ALA A 139 5.07 -11.15 7.56
CA ALA A 139 4.07 -11.47 8.59
C ALA A 139 3.01 -10.36 8.75
N SER A 140 3.40 -9.09 8.65
CA SER A 140 2.48 -7.95 8.65
C SER A 140 1.56 -7.97 7.42
N ILE A 141 2.09 -8.30 6.25
CA ILE A 141 1.29 -8.47 5.02
C ILE A 141 0.31 -9.64 5.17
N ALA A 142 0.75 -10.81 5.68
CA ALA A 142 -0.12 -11.95 5.93
C ALA A 142 -1.26 -11.59 6.89
N ARG A 143 -0.96 -10.83 7.96
CA ARG A 143 -1.97 -10.33 8.91
C ARG A 143 -3.00 -9.43 8.22
N ALA A 144 -2.57 -8.57 7.30
CA ALA A 144 -3.47 -7.69 6.56
C ALA A 144 -4.35 -8.47 5.55
N LEU A 145 -3.85 -9.58 5.01
CA LEU A 145 -4.50 -10.40 3.98
C LEU A 145 -5.42 -11.50 4.52
N VAL A 146 -5.28 -11.90 5.79
CA VAL A 146 -5.99 -13.07 6.34
C VAL A 146 -7.52 -12.97 6.24
N LEU A 147 -8.06 -11.75 6.15
CA LEU A 147 -9.49 -11.48 5.92
C LEU A 147 -9.86 -11.35 4.44
N ARG A 148 -8.90 -11.53 3.51
CA ARG A 148 -9.06 -11.35 2.06
C ARG A 148 -9.68 -9.99 1.71
N PRO A 149 -9.03 -8.88 2.04
CA PRO A 149 -9.58 -7.54 1.87
C PRO A 149 -9.74 -7.18 0.40
N LEU A 150 -10.72 -6.31 0.10
CA LEU A 150 -10.92 -5.72 -1.24
C LEU A 150 -9.80 -4.75 -1.59
N VAL A 151 -9.30 -4.02 -0.58
CA VAL A 151 -8.23 -3.03 -0.72
C VAL A 151 -7.13 -3.30 0.31
N LEU A 152 -5.88 -3.38 -0.16
CA LEU A 152 -4.69 -3.41 0.66
C LEU A 152 -4.01 -2.04 0.61
N LEU A 153 -3.92 -1.38 1.74
CA LEU A 153 -3.26 -0.08 1.92
C LEU A 153 -1.86 -0.33 2.49
N MET A 154 -0.83 0.23 1.85
CA MET A 154 0.56 -0.01 2.24
C MET A 154 1.30 1.33 2.36
N ASP A 155 1.70 1.71 3.58
CA ASP A 155 2.35 2.98 3.88
C ASP A 155 3.87 2.79 4.02
N GLU A 156 4.63 3.06 2.96
CA GLU A 156 6.09 2.91 2.87
C GLU A 156 6.64 1.56 3.42
N PRO A 157 6.03 0.41 3.09
CA PRO A 157 6.27 -0.84 3.82
C PRO A 157 7.71 -1.37 3.68
N PHE A 158 8.42 -0.96 2.63
CA PHE A 158 9.76 -1.48 2.33
C PHE A 158 10.88 -0.47 2.59
N ALA A 159 10.57 0.73 3.14
CA ALA A 159 11.53 1.81 3.31
C ALA A 159 12.72 1.45 4.22
N ALA A 160 12.48 0.64 5.26
CA ALA A 160 13.50 0.24 6.24
C ALA A 160 14.29 -1.03 5.86
N LEU A 161 14.10 -1.57 4.64
CA LEU A 161 14.71 -2.82 4.20
C LEU A 161 15.89 -2.57 3.26
N ASP A 162 16.84 -3.51 3.28
CA ASP A 162 17.94 -3.54 2.31
C ASP A 162 17.42 -3.77 0.88
N GLU A 163 18.21 -3.39 -0.11
CA GLU A 163 17.81 -3.39 -1.52
C GLU A 163 17.43 -4.79 -2.06
N ILE A 164 18.22 -5.83 -1.66
CA ILE A 164 17.97 -7.20 -2.13
C ILE A 164 16.65 -7.72 -1.57
N THR A 165 16.42 -7.51 -0.28
CA THR A 165 15.15 -7.89 0.39
C THR A 165 13.97 -7.13 -0.22
N ARG A 166 14.15 -5.84 -0.53
CA ARG A 166 13.13 -5.00 -1.16
C ARG A 166 12.75 -5.51 -2.55
N PHE A 167 13.73 -5.84 -3.41
CA PHE A 167 13.45 -6.41 -4.73
C PHE A 167 12.63 -7.69 -4.63
N LYS A 168 13.00 -8.58 -3.72
CA LYS A 168 12.27 -9.82 -3.51
C LYS A 168 10.83 -9.59 -3.04
N LEU A 169 10.62 -8.64 -2.12
CA LEU A 169 9.28 -8.31 -1.64
C LEU A 169 8.42 -7.60 -2.69
N ASN A 170 9.03 -6.82 -3.59
CA ASN A 170 8.33 -6.26 -4.74
C ASN A 170 7.84 -7.36 -5.69
N ASP A 171 8.68 -8.38 -5.97
CA ASP A 171 8.31 -9.52 -6.79
C ASP A 171 7.16 -10.31 -6.13
N ASP A 172 7.30 -10.64 -4.84
CA ASP A 172 6.28 -11.34 -4.07
C ASP A 172 4.94 -10.56 -4.03
N LEU A 173 4.98 -9.22 -3.93
CA LEU A 173 3.78 -8.39 -3.90
C LEU A 173 3.04 -8.39 -5.25
N LEU A 174 3.77 -8.37 -6.35
CA LEU A 174 3.17 -8.50 -7.69
C LEU A 174 2.53 -9.87 -7.90
N ASP A 175 3.20 -10.94 -7.48
CA ASP A 175 2.66 -12.30 -7.57
C ASP A 175 1.39 -12.44 -6.73
N LEU A 176 1.40 -11.92 -5.51
CA LEU A 176 0.28 -11.91 -4.60
C LEU A 176 -0.91 -11.10 -5.16
N GLN A 177 -0.66 -9.90 -5.72
CA GLN A 177 -1.69 -9.06 -6.32
C GLN A 177 -2.34 -9.77 -7.51
N ARG A 178 -1.54 -10.45 -8.34
CA ARG A 178 -2.03 -11.23 -9.48
C ARG A 178 -2.86 -12.43 -9.05
N GLU A 179 -2.44 -13.15 -7.99
CA GLU A 179 -3.14 -14.33 -7.47
C GLU A 179 -4.49 -13.97 -6.83
N LEU A 180 -4.52 -12.88 -6.06
CA LEU A 180 -5.70 -12.48 -5.29
C LEU A 180 -6.63 -11.50 -6.02
N GLY A 181 -6.16 -10.81 -7.05
CA GLY A 181 -6.90 -9.74 -7.72
C GLY A 181 -7.21 -8.53 -6.82
N THR A 182 -6.55 -8.44 -5.66
CA THR A 182 -6.76 -7.38 -4.67
C THR A 182 -6.32 -6.03 -5.21
N THR A 183 -7.10 -4.98 -4.92
CA THR A 183 -6.68 -3.59 -5.20
C THR A 183 -5.62 -3.18 -4.19
N ILE A 184 -4.51 -2.62 -4.66
CA ILE A 184 -3.43 -2.16 -3.78
C ILE A 184 -3.24 -0.65 -3.94
N VAL A 185 -3.23 0.09 -2.83
CA VAL A 185 -2.76 1.48 -2.78
C VAL A 185 -1.44 1.49 -2.02
N PHE A 186 -0.37 1.72 -2.76
CA PHE A 186 0.99 1.64 -2.27
C PHE A 186 1.59 3.05 -2.13
N VAL A 187 2.17 3.35 -0.99
CA VAL A 187 2.88 4.62 -0.75
C VAL A 187 4.37 4.38 -0.75
N THR A 188 5.09 5.18 -1.50
CA THR A 188 6.57 5.18 -1.51
C THR A 188 7.11 6.56 -1.89
N HIS A 189 8.38 6.80 -1.62
CA HIS A 189 9.16 7.92 -2.13
C HIS A 189 10.16 7.48 -3.23
N SER A 190 10.18 6.18 -3.57
CA SER A 190 11.09 5.62 -4.58
C SER A 190 10.44 5.57 -5.96
N VAL A 191 11.01 6.31 -6.91
CA VAL A 191 10.62 6.25 -8.33
C VAL A 191 10.77 4.83 -8.88
N PHE A 192 11.88 4.16 -8.58
CA PHE A 192 12.14 2.81 -9.08
C PHE A 192 11.10 1.79 -8.60
N GLU A 193 10.71 1.87 -7.34
CA GLU A 193 9.72 1.00 -6.76
C GLU A 193 8.32 1.27 -7.34
N SER A 194 7.96 2.56 -7.48
CA SER A 194 6.68 2.96 -8.06
C SER A 194 6.51 2.46 -9.49
N VAL A 195 7.52 2.63 -10.35
CA VAL A 195 7.47 2.15 -11.74
C VAL A 195 7.43 0.62 -11.82
N TYR A 196 8.17 -0.05 -10.93
CA TYR A 196 8.20 -1.52 -10.94
C TYR A 196 6.87 -2.14 -10.55
N LEU A 197 6.21 -1.61 -9.53
CA LEU A 197 5.00 -2.19 -8.96
C LEU A 197 3.72 -1.77 -9.71
N SER A 198 3.61 -0.51 -10.12
CA SER A 198 2.32 0.11 -10.40
C SER A 198 1.75 -0.20 -11.78
N THR A 199 0.43 -0.24 -11.85
CA THR A 199 -0.32 -0.05 -13.11
C THR A 199 -0.55 1.45 -13.37
N ARG A 200 -0.57 2.27 -12.29
CA ARG A 200 -0.70 3.72 -12.35
C ARG A 200 -0.02 4.37 -11.15
N ILE A 201 0.62 5.50 -11.38
CA ILE A 201 1.29 6.30 -10.36
C ILE A 201 0.60 7.66 -10.28
N ALA A 202 0.17 8.05 -9.08
CA ALA A 202 -0.25 9.40 -8.76
C ALA A 202 0.92 10.14 -8.11
N VAL A 203 1.46 11.12 -8.82
CA VAL A 203 2.55 11.98 -8.34
C VAL A 203 1.95 13.08 -7.47
N MET A 204 2.40 13.15 -6.23
CA MET A 204 1.87 14.07 -5.23
C MET A 204 2.75 15.31 -5.07
N ALA A 205 2.14 16.49 -5.18
CA ALA A 205 2.74 17.74 -4.73
C ALA A 205 2.51 17.94 -3.22
N ALA A 206 3.38 18.72 -2.59
CA ALA A 206 3.28 19.04 -1.16
C ALA A 206 2.74 20.45 -0.92
N ARG A 207 2.17 20.66 0.29
CA ARG A 207 1.84 21.96 0.90
C ARG A 207 0.90 22.88 0.09
N PRO A 208 -0.37 22.55 -0.04
CA PRO A 208 -1.05 21.36 0.47
C PRO A 208 -0.91 20.17 -0.48
N GLY A 209 -1.11 18.97 0.08
CA GLY A 209 -1.07 17.74 -0.69
C GLY A 209 -2.17 17.69 -1.75
N ARG A 210 -1.78 17.44 -3.01
CA ARG A 210 -2.67 17.24 -4.15
C ARG A 210 -2.01 16.31 -5.17
N VAL A 211 -2.80 15.73 -6.05
CA VAL A 211 -2.26 15.04 -7.23
C VAL A 211 -1.77 16.09 -8.21
N ALA A 212 -0.49 16.04 -8.56
CA ALA A 212 0.12 16.90 -9.58
C ALA A 212 0.05 16.26 -10.97
N ASP A 213 0.25 14.93 -11.04
CA ASP A 213 0.22 14.19 -12.30
C ASP A 213 -0.20 12.73 -12.06
N GLU A 214 -0.75 12.08 -13.08
CA GLU A 214 -1.08 10.66 -13.08
C GLU A 214 -0.46 9.98 -14.29
N ILE A 215 0.44 9.02 -14.05
CA ILE A 215 1.17 8.29 -15.08
C ILE A 215 0.71 6.84 -15.11
N ALA A 216 0.17 6.38 -16.24
CA ALA A 216 -0.14 4.99 -16.47
C ALA A 216 1.14 4.22 -16.87
N ILE A 217 1.36 3.06 -16.25
CA ILE A 217 2.50 2.20 -16.55
C ILE A 217 2.01 1.01 -17.36
N ASP A 218 2.15 1.12 -18.67
CA ASP A 218 1.88 0.02 -19.60
C ASP A 218 3.13 -0.85 -19.74
N ALA A 219 3.23 -1.82 -18.85
CA ALA A 219 4.38 -2.70 -18.74
C ALA A 219 3.95 -4.18 -18.75
N PRO A 220 4.81 -5.09 -19.24
CA PRO A 220 4.48 -6.51 -19.32
C PRO A 220 4.14 -7.10 -17.94
N SER A 221 3.30 -8.13 -17.95
CA SER A 221 3.00 -8.96 -16.78
C SER A 221 3.24 -10.44 -17.16
N PRO A 222 3.94 -11.22 -16.33
CA PRO A 222 4.58 -10.83 -15.07
C PRO A 222 5.81 -9.94 -15.29
N ARG A 223 6.06 -9.05 -14.32
CA ARG A 223 7.29 -8.26 -14.26
C ARG A 223 8.35 -9.05 -13.50
N GLY A 224 9.59 -8.94 -13.93
CA GLY A 224 10.72 -9.63 -13.31
C GLY A 224 12.02 -8.88 -13.55
N ARG A 225 13.15 -9.58 -13.35
CA ARG A 225 14.48 -9.02 -13.52
C ARG A 225 14.69 -8.37 -14.89
N ASP A 226 14.18 -9.00 -15.96
CA ASP A 226 14.35 -8.50 -17.32
C ASP A 226 13.63 -7.17 -17.52
N PHE A 227 12.47 -6.97 -16.89
CA PHE A 227 11.79 -5.67 -16.93
C PHE A 227 12.63 -4.60 -16.25
N ARG A 228 13.23 -4.85 -15.07
CA ARG A 228 14.12 -3.88 -14.39
C ARG A 228 15.33 -3.48 -15.23
N MET A 229 15.78 -4.35 -16.13
CA MET A 229 16.93 -4.11 -17.02
C MET A 229 16.53 -3.53 -18.38
N SER A 230 15.24 -3.32 -18.63
CA SER A 230 14.72 -2.88 -19.93
C SER A 230 14.80 -1.37 -20.13
N SER A 231 14.90 -0.95 -21.40
CA SER A 231 14.81 0.46 -21.79
C SER A 231 13.43 1.07 -21.48
N VAL A 232 12.36 0.26 -21.50
CA VAL A 232 11.00 0.66 -21.15
C VAL A 232 10.93 1.08 -19.67
N TYR A 233 11.52 0.28 -18.77
CA TYR A 233 11.59 0.63 -17.36
C TYR A 233 12.38 1.90 -17.11
N ALA A 234 13.55 2.04 -17.77
CA ALA A 234 14.37 3.24 -17.66
C ALA A 234 13.63 4.50 -18.18
N HIS A 235 12.86 4.36 -19.27
CA HIS A 235 12.04 5.44 -19.82
C HIS A 235 10.98 5.90 -18.80
N TYR A 236 10.19 5.00 -18.23
CA TYR A 236 9.21 5.34 -17.20
C TYR A 236 9.84 5.94 -15.95
N CYS A 237 11.00 5.43 -15.51
CA CYS A 237 11.72 6.03 -14.38
C CYS A 237 12.12 7.49 -14.66
N ALA A 238 12.57 7.79 -15.88
CA ALA A 238 12.91 9.16 -16.28
C ALA A 238 11.66 10.05 -16.37
N GLU A 239 10.55 9.56 -16.89
CA GLU A 239 9.27 10.26 -16.97
C GLU A 239 8.74 10.61 -15.58
N VAL A 240 8.63 9.61 -14.70
CA VAL A 240 8.16 9.76 -13.31
C VAL A 240 9.08 10.68 -12.51
N SER A 241 10.40 10.61 -12.73
CA SER A 241 11.36 11.51 -12.07
C SER A 241 11.13 12.97 -12.48
N ARG A 242 10.88 13.25 -13.76
CA ARG A 242 10.57 14.61 -14.25
C ARG A 242 9.27 15.14 -13.66
N ALA A 243 8.21 14.31 -13.62
CA ALA A 243 6.94 14.69 -13.02
C ALA A 243 7.09 14.99 -11.51
N LEU A 244 7.88 14.17 -10.79
CA LEU A 244 8.15 14.40 -9.38
C LEU A 244 8.94 15.68 -9.13
N GLN A 245 9.95 15.98 -9.95
CA GLN A 245 10.71 17.24 -9.88
C GLN A 245 9.79 18.44 -10.12
N GLY A 246 8.98 18.43 -11.19
CA GLY A 246 8.01 19.49 -11.47
C GLY A 246 7.04 19.72 -10.31
N ALA A 247 6.51 18.65 -9.71
CA ALA A 247 5.62 18.74 -8.56
C ALA A 247 6.28 19.36 -7.30
N MET A 248 7.61 19.27 -7.19
CA MET A 248 8.39 19.88 -6.08
C MET A 248 8.73 21.34 -6.35
N GLU A 249 8.96 21.73 -7.60
CA GLU A 249 9.34 23.10 -7.99
C GLU A 249 8.15 24.08 -7.94
N GLU A 250 6.94 23.62 -8.18
CA GLU A 250 5.73 24.45 -8.12
C GLU A 250 5.50 25.07 -6.71
N HIS A 251 6.10 24.52 -5.66
CA HIS A 251 6.01 25.04 -4.29
C HIS A 251 7.34 24.78 -3.56
N PRO A 252 8.36 25.66 -3.76
CA PRO A 252 9.60 25.57 -2.98
C PRO A 252 9.31 25.70 -1.48
N ALA A 253 10.08 24.97 -0.69
CA ALA A 253 9.93 24.77 0.76
C ALA A 253 10.01 26.06 1.57
#